data_8194e99cd5530c8dca4f4cf0dd5963d1
#
_entry.id   8194e99cd5530c8dca4f4cf0dd5963d1
#
_cell.length_a   1.000
_cell.length_b   1.000
_cell.length_c   1.000
_cell.angle_alpha   90.00
_cell.angle_beta   90.00
_cell.angle_gamma   90.00
#
_symmetry.space_group_name_H-M   'P 1'
#
loop_
_entity.id
_entity.type
_entity.pdbx_description
1 polymer ?
#
loop_
_entity_poly.entity_id
_entity_poly.type
_entity_poly.pdbx_seq_one_letter_code
_entity_poly.pdbx_strand_id
1 'polypeptide(L)'
;MFNKKTIKDIDVKGKRVLVRVDFNVPLTDGGVGDDTRIRAAMPTLQYLLDNGASLILCSHLGRPKGAPDPAYSMKPVAEHLGKVMGKPVQFSAECVGPEAEKAAKALKPGDILVLENTRFYAGETKNDPEMSRQLAALADLYVDDAFGSAHRAHSSTVGVTDYLPGVAGFLMEKEIQYLGQAIADPKRPFVAILGGAKISDKIGVIRNLLSKADTILIGGGMANTFFKAQGYPVGDSLVEDEALETAKELINEGGTKLRLPVDVVIADKFEAEAQSKTMQMAAIPDGWRILDIGPETVAAFSKVISGAGTVVWNGPMGVFEFPEFAKGTFGVAKAVADSSAISVIGGGESVSAVKKSGLAGKITHISTGGGASLEMLEGIVLPGLACLQDK
;
A
#
# COMPACT_ATOMS: atom_id res chain seq x y z
N MET A 1 19.50 -6.01 0.85
CA MET A 1 19.06 -4.61 0.63
C MET A 1 18.79 -4.47 -0.87
N PHE A 2 17.64 -3.95 -1.27
CA PHE A 2 17.35 -3.76 -2.68
C PHE A 2 18.15 -2.56 -3.20
N ASN A 3 19.30 -2.82 -3.84
CA ASN A 3 20.14 -1.79 -4.45
C ASN A 3 19.80 -1.67 -5.95
N LYS A 4 18.58 -1.16 -6.23
CA LYS A 4 18.06 -1.06 -7.59
C LYS A 4 18.49 0.24 -8.28
N LYS A 5 18.76 0.18 -9.58
CA LYS A 5 18.89 1.38 -10.40
C LYS A 5 17.61 2.17 -10.42
N THR A 6 17.74 3.48 -10.48
CA THR A 6 16.63 4.44 -10.58
C THR A 6 16.74 5.24 -11.88
N ILE A 7 15.75 6.05 -12.15
CA ILE A 7 15.76 6.96 -13.31
C ILE A 7 16.95 7.93 -13.31
N LYS A 8 17.65 8.11 -12.17
CA LYS A 8 18.88 8.93 -12.08
C LYS A 8 20.13 8.20 -12.61
N ASP A 9 20.06 6.88 -12.69
CA ASP A 9 21.21 6.02 -13.05
C ASP A 9 21.23 5.68 -14.56
N ILE A 10 20.31 6.27 -15.37
CA ILE A 10 20.17 6.01 -16.81
C ILE A 10 20.07 7.30 -17.63
N ASP A 11 20.51 7.25 -18.90
CA ASP A 11 20.30 8.35 -19.86
C ASP A 11 18.98 8.15 -20.60
N VAL A 12 18.08 9.11 -20.43
CA VAL A 12 16.72 9.10 -21.03
C VAL A 12 16.56 10.11 -22.17
N LYS A 13 17.60 10.89 -22.49
CA LYS A 13 17.54 11.96 -23.49
C LYS A 13 17.22 11.41 -24.88
N GLY A 14 16.12 11.89 -25.45
CA GLY A 14 15.64 11.49 -26.77
C GLY A 14 15.06 10.06 -26.81
N LYS A 15 14.89 9.42 -25.64
CA LYS A 15 14.32 8.06 -25.53
C LYS A 15 12.81 8.11 -25.33
N ARG A 16 12.14 7.09 -25.82
CA ARG A 16 10.76 6.76 -25.46
C ARG A 16 10.81 5.89 -24.22
N VAL A 17 10.19 6.33 -23.15
CA VAL A 17 10.21 5.64 -21.87
C VAL A 17 8.81 5.10 -21.57
N LEU A 18 8.68 3.78 -21.50
CA LEU A 18 7.46 3.13 -20.98
C LEU A 18 7.49 3.23 -19.46
N VAL A 19 6.53 3.96 -18.90
CA VAL A 19 6.40 4.13 -17.45
C VAL A 19 5.18 3.37 -16.95
N ARG A 20 5.36 2.39 -16.09
CA ARG A 20 4.27 1.75 -15.36
C ARG A 20 3.90 2.62 -14.16
N VAL A 21 2.75 3.22 -14.23
CA VAL A 21 2.18 4.05 -13.14
C VAL A 21 0.98 3.36 -12.50
N ASP A 22 0.66 3.69 -11.25
CA ASP A 22 -0.56 3.21 -10.59
C ASP A 22 -1.64 4.31 -10.62
N PHE A 23 -2.33 4.41 -11.75
CA PHE A 23 -3.47 5.32 -11.94
C PHE A 23 -4.81 4.63 -11.73
N ASN A 24 -4.83 3.62 -10.87
CA ASN A 24 -6.07 2.98 -10.43
C ASN A 24 -6.82 3.89 -9.43
N VAL A 25 -7.44 4.93 -9.96
CA VAL A 25 -8.15 5.98 -9.25
C VAL A 25 -9.66 5.78 -9.33
N PRO A 26 -10.44 6.26 -8.34
CA PRO A 26 -11.90 6.23 -8.45
C PRO A 26 -12.36 7.20 -9.55
N LEU A 27 -13.23 6.71 -10.44
CA LEU A 27 -13.95 7.54 -11.41
C LEU A 27 -15.33 7.89 -10.85
N THR A 28 -15.76 9.13 -11.09
CA THR A 28 -17.08 9.67 -10.79
C THR A 28 -17.68 10.26 -12.07
N ASP A 29 -18.93 10.67 -12.06
CA ASP A 29 -19.61 11.28 -13.23
C ASP A 29 -18.89 12.53 -13.77
N GLY A 30 -18.06 13.17 -12.94
CA GLY A 30 -17.24 14.33 -13.34
C GLY A 30 -15.80 13.99 -13.77
N GLY A 31 -15.41 12.72 -13.83
CA GLY A 31 -14.06 12.28 -14.14
C GLY A 31 -13.33 11.63 -12.96
N VAL A 32 -12.06 12.01 -12.71
CA VAL A 32 -11.26 11.47 -11.60
C VAL A 32 -11.73 12.06 -10.27
N GLY A 33 -12.17 11.21 -9.33
CA GLY A 33 -12.67 11.62 -8.01
C GLY A 33 -11.56 11.88 -6.97
N ASP A 34 -10.46 11.14 -7.04
CA ASP A 34 -9.26 11.32 -6.19
C ASP A 34 -8.01 11.15 -7.04
N ASP A 35 -7.21 12.20 -7.16
CA ASP A 35 -6.00 12.21 -7.99
C ASP A 35 -4.69 11.99 -7.21
N THR A 36 -4.78 11.56 -5.94
CA THR A 36 -3.61 11.35 -5.07
C THR A 36 -2.54 10.48 -5.73
N ARG A 37 -2.94 9.40 -6.41
CA ARG A 37 -2.01 8.48 -7.10
C ARG A 37 -1.37 9.12 -8.34
N ILE A 38 -2.12 9.93 -9.07
CA ILE A 38 -1.60 10.67 -10.23
C ILE A 38 -0.54 11.66 -9.76
N ARG A 39 -0.84 12.42 -8.69
CA ARG A 39 0.12 13.37 -8.10
C ARG A 39 1.36 12.70 -7.53
N ALA A 40 1.23 11.50 -6.98
CA ALA A 40 2.36 10.74 -6.45
C ALA A 40 3.38 10.35 -7.53
N ALA A 41 2.94 10.13 -8.78
CA ALA A 41 3.81 9.81 -9.91
C ALA A 41 4.44 11.06 -10.56
N MET A 42 3.91 12.27 -10.29
CA MET A 42 4.35 13.50 -10.94
C MET A 42 5.86 13.75 -10.86
N PRO A 43 6.55 13.53 -9.71
CA PRO A 43 8.00 13.75 -9.64
C PRO A 43 8.79 12.90 -10.64
N THR A 44 8.39 11.64 -10.85
CA THR A 44 9.00 10.73 -11.84
C THR A 44 8.75 11.23 -13.26
N LEU A 45 7.49 11.54 -13.59
CA LEU A 45 7.12 12.00 -14.93
C LEU A 45 7.82 13.30 -15.28
N GLN A 46 7.84 14.27 -14.36
CA GLN A 46 8.48 15.56 -14.57
C GLN A 46 9.98 15.42 -14.77
N TYR A 47 10.65 14.60 -13.94
CA TYR A 47 12.09 14.35 -14.07
C TYR A 47 12.44 13.77 -15.45
N LEU A 48 11.70 12.79 -15.92
CA LEU A 48 11.94 12.18 -17.23
C LEU A 48 11.76 13.18 -18.38
N LEU A 49 10.70 14.01 -18.32
CA LEU A 49 10.44 15.04 -19.31
C LEU A 49 11.51 16.14 -19.32
N ASP A 50 11.94 16.60 -18.15
CA ASP A 50 12.98 17.63 -17.99
C ASP A 50 14.34 17.15 -18.51
N ASN A 51 14.55 15.83 -18.53
CA ASN A 51 15.74 15.19 -19.09
C ASN A 51 15.55 14.78 -20.57
N GLY A 52 14.50 15.25 -21.25
CA GLY A 52 14.33 15.14 -22.69
C GLY A 52 13.76 13.81 -23.17
N ALA A 53 13.09 13.05 -22.31
CA ALA A 53 12.34 11.84 -22.71
C ALA A 53 10.99 12.19 -23.34
N SER A 54 10.41 11.25 -24.08
CA SER A 54 8.97 11.13 -24.33
C SER A 54 8.41 9.97 -23.51
N LEU A 55 7.17 10.13 -23.00
CA LEU A 55 6.59 9.19 -22.06
C LEU A 55 5.46 8.40 -22.67
N ILE A 56 5.46 7.09 -22.43
CA ILE A 56 4.35 6.18 -22.72
C ILE A 56 3.91 5.61 -21.40
N LEU A 57 2.73 6.02 -20.93
CA LEU A 57 2.22 5.63 -19.61
C LEU A 57 1.27 4.45 -19.73
N CYS A 58 1.51 3.38 -19.02
CA CYS A 58 0.61 2.24 -18.90
C CYS A 58 0.16 2.05 -17.45
N SER A 59 -1.11 1.75 -17.26
CA SER A 59 -1.73 1.49 -15.96
C SER A 59 -2.90 0.55 -16.09
N HIS A 60 -3.29 -0.05 -14.98
CA HIS A 60 -4.60 -0.66 -14.86
C HIS A 60 -5.59 0.29 -14.18
N LEU A 61 -6.87 0.09 -14.44
CA LEU A 61 -7.99 0.74 -13.78
C LEU A 61 -9.08 -0.28 -13.46
N GLY A 62 -9.47 -0.38 -12.21
CA GLY A 62 -10.49 -1.32 -11.76
C GLY A 62 -10.14 -2.80 -11.98
N ARG A 63 -11.17 -3.61 -12.16
CA ARG A 63 -11.04 -5.06 -12.36
C ARG A 63 -11.86 -5.56 -13.56
N PRO A 64 -11.63 -5.07 -14.77
CA PRO A 64 -12.26 -5.61 -15.96
C PRO A 64 -11.83 -7.07 -16.16
N LYS A 65 -12.71 -7.86 -16.80
CA LYS A 65 -12.52 -9.31 -16.98
C LYS A 65 -11.74 -9.68 -18.25
N GLY A 66 -10.71 -8.90 -18.60
CA GLY A 66 -9.88 -9.16 -19.78
C GLY A 66 -10.55 -8.75 -21.10
N ALA A 67 -11.50 -7.81 -21.05
CA ALA A 67 -12.19 -7.24 -22.20
C ALA A 67 -12.44 -5.74 -21.99
N PRO A 68 -12.56 -4.95 -23.07
CA PRO A 68 -12.88 -3.54 -22.99
C PRO A 68 -14.20 -3.29 -22.27
N ASP A 69 -14.19 -2.34 -21.36
CA ASP A 69 -15.35 -1.86 -20.61
C ASP A 69 -15.22 -0.33 -20.45
N PRO A 70 -16.13 0.48 -21.02
CA PRO A 70 -16.05 1.93 -20.96
C PRO A 70 -15.95 2.51 -19.54
N ALA A 71 -16.50 1.81 -18.54
CA ALA A 71 -16.42 2.22 -17.13
C ALA A 71 -14.98 2.19 -16.58
N TYR A 72 -14.07 1.47 -17.21
CA TYR A 72 -12.67 1.33 -16.83
C TYR A 72 -11.69 1.86 -17.88
N SER A 73 -12.15 2.72 -18.81
CA SER A 73 -11.24 3.35 -19.77
C SER A 73 -10.29 4.33 -19.11
N MET A 74 -9.03 4.33 -19.56
CA MET A 74 -8.01 5.28 -19.12
C MET A 74 -8.18 6.68 -19.73
N LYS A 75 -9.11 6.90 -20.65
CA LYS A 75 -9.32 8.19 -21.32
C LYS A 75 -9.59 9.33 -20.32
N PRO A 76 -10.52 9.20 -19.34
CA PRO A 76 -10.73 10.27 -18.34
C PRO A 76 -9.49 10.55 -17.50
N VAL A 77 -8.68 9.52 -17.23
CA VAL A 77 -7.41 9.66 -16.50
C VAL A 77 -6.38 10.45 -17.32
N ALA A 78 -6.28 10.17 -18.62
CA ALA A 78 -5.40 10.91 -19.53
C ALA A 78 -5.78 12.39 -19.63
N GLU A 79 -7.08 12.69 -19.75
CA GLU A 79 -7.60 14.06 -19.75
C GLU A 79 -7.31 14.79 -18.44
N HIS A 80 -7.48 14.12 -17.29
CA HIS A 80 -7.18 14.67 -15.96
C HIS A 80 -5.68 14.93 -15.81
N LEU A 81 -4.83 13.98 -16.23
CA LEU A 81 -3.37 14.14 -16.20
C LEU A 81 -2.94 15.38 -16.99
N GLY A 82 -3.53 15.60 -18.17
CA GLY A 82 -3.27 16.80 -18.96
C GLY A 82 -3.56 18.10 -18.21
N LYS A 83 -4.66 18.14 -17.46
CA LYS A 83 -5.02 19.29 -16.61
C LYS A 83 -4.01 19.47 -15.46
N VAL A 84 -3.63 18.39 -14.78
CA VAL A 84 -2.67 18.44 -13.67
C VAL A 84 -1.28 18.88 -14.14
N MET A 85 -0.85 18.43 -15.31
CA MET A 85 0.46 18.77 -15.89
C MET A 85 0.48 20.11 -16.62
N GLY A 86 -0.68 20.70 -16.92
CA GLY A 86 -0.77 21.93 -17.70
C GLY A 86 -0.27 21.80 -19.14
N LYS A 87 -0.30 20.60 -19.72
CA LYS A 87 0.15 20.31 -21.10
C LYS A 87 -0.69 19.24 -21.79
N PRO A 88 -0.69 19.17 -23.12
CA PRO A 88 -1.41 18.12 -23.84
C PRO A 88 -0.90 16.73 -23.48
N VAL A 89 -1.83 15.82 -23.26
CA VAL A 89 -1.58 14.39 -23.07
C VAL A 89 -2.36 13.64 -24.16
N GLN A 90 -1.64 12.84 -24.95
CA GLN A 90 -2.24 12.01 -25.98
C GLN A 90 -2.82 10.74 -25.34
N PHE A 91 -3.82 10.15 -25.96
CA PHE A 91 -4.44 8.90 -25.54
C PHE A 91 -4.49 7.93 -26.70
N SER A 92 -4.10 6.67 -26.47
CA SER A 92 -4.29 5.55 -27.39
C SER A 92 -5.45 4.68 -26.90
N ALA A 93 -6.41 4.38 -27.77
CA ALA A 93 -7.50 3.46 -27.46
C ALA A 93 -7.06 2.00 -27.38
N GLU A 94 -5.80 1.71 -27.69
CA GLU A 94 -5.16 0.41 -27.50
C GLU A 94 -4.02 0.50 -26.51
N CYS A 95 -3.80 -0.56 -25.73
CA CYS A 95 -2.62 -0.72 -24.88
C CYS A 95 -1.45 -1.32 -25.66
N VAL A 96 -1.73 -2.24 -26.55
CA VAL A 96 -0.80 -2.88 -27.49
C VAL A 96 -1.50 -3.02 -28.85
N GLY A 97 -0.71 -3.08 -29.92
CA GLY A 97 -1.25 -3.20 -31.28
C GLY A 97 -0.89 -2.02 -32.18
N PRO A 98 -1.40 -2.03 -33.44
CA PRO A 98 -0.97 -1.08 -34.47
C PRO A 98 -1.21 0.39 -34.12
N GLU A 99 -2.32 0.71 -33.46
CA GLU A 99 -2.62 2.11 -33.05
C GLU A 99 -1.65 2.58 -31.96
N ALA A 100 -1.42 1.77 -30.93
CA ALA A 100 -0.46 2.07 -29.89
C ALA A 100 0.96 2.25 -30.46
N GLU A 101 1.39 1.35 -31.36
CA GLU A 101 2.69 1.49 -32.02
C GLU A 101 2.81 2.76 -32.87
N LYS A 102 1.79 3.09 -33.64
CA LYS A 102 1.76 4.30 -34.46
C LYS A 102 1.85 5.56 -33.57
N ALA A 103 1.06 5.60 -32.49
CA ALA A 103 1.07 6.71 -31.56
C ALA A 103 2.44 6.86 -30.86
N ALA A 104 3.01 5.74 -30.39
CA ALA A 104 4.32 5.72 -29.75
C ALA A 104 5.46 6.20 -30.67
N LYS A 105 5.44 5.79 -31.94
CA LYS A 105 6.44 6.20 -32.95
C LYS A 105 6.33 7.66 -33.35
N ALA A 106 5.18 8.30 -33.15
CA ALA A 106 4.95 9.71 -33.48
C ALA A 106 5.39 10.68 -32.37
N LEU A 107 5.72 10.17 -31.17
CA LEU A 107 6.11 11.00 -30.02
C LEU A 107 7.43 11.74 -30.27
N LYS A 108 7.46 12.99 -29.81
CA LYS A 108 8.65 13.82 -29.75
C LYS A 108 9.10 14.00 -28.29
N PRO A 109 10.37 14.35 -28.03
CA PRO A 109 10.81 14.70 -26.68
C PRO A 109 9.87 15.70 -26.01
N GLY A 110 9.41 15.39 -24.80
CA GLY A 110 8.46 16.18 -24.04
C GLY A 110 6.98 15.78 -24.22
N ASP A 111 6.65 14.91 -25.18
CA ASP A 111 5.30 14.41 -25.38
C ASP A 111 4.94 13.29 -24.37
N ILE A 112 3.65 13.17 -24.11
CA ILE A 112 3.09 12.15 -23.20
C ILE A 112 1.96 11.44 -23.93
N LEU A 113 2.01 10.09 -23.90
CA LEU A 113 0.98 9.19 -24.39
C LEU A 113 0.49 8.32 -23.24
N VAL A 114 -0.80 8.28 -22.97
CA VAL A 114 -1.44 7.30 -22.07
C VAL A 114 -2.06 6.20 -22.91
N LEU A 115 -1.71 4.96 -22.61
CA LEU A 115 -2.29 3.77 -23.23
C LEU A 115 -3.62 3.42 -22.55
N GLU A 116 -4.48 2.68 -23.26
CA GLU A 116 -5.70 2.13 -22.68
C GLU A 116 -5.38 1.11 -21.58
N ASN A 117 -6.37 0.80 -20.75
CA ASN A 117 -6.28 -0.07 -19.59
C ASN A 117 -5.62 -1.42 -19.91
N THR A 118 -4.48 -1.71 -19.27
CA THR A 118 -3.74 -2.96 -19.47
C THR A 118 -4.60 -4.20 -19.20
N ARG A 119 -5.56 -4.11 -18.26
CA ARG A 119 -6.46 -5.20 -17.89
C ARG A 119 -7.60 -5.47 -18.87
N PHE A 120 -7.70 -4.71 -19.95
CA PHE A 120 -8.57 -5.08 -21.08
C PHE A 120 -8.01 -6.27 -21.86
N TYR A 121 -6.76 -6.61 -21.64
CA TYR A 121 -6.06 -7.72 -22.28
C TYR A 121 -5.89 -8.87 -21.30
N ALA A 122 -6.40 -10.05 -21.66
CA ALA A 122 -6.30 -11.25 -20.80
C ALA A 122 -4.85 -11.68 -20.52
N GLY A 123 -3.91 -11.29 -21.36
CA GLY A 123 -2.48 -11.54 -21.20
C GLY A 123 -1.85 -10.79 -20.03
N GLU A 124 -2.39 -9.62 -19.67
CA GLU A 124 -1.80 -8.77 -18.62
C GLU A 124 -1.59 -9.53 -17.32
N THR A 125 -2.66 -10.10 -16.74
CA THR A 125 -2.60 -10.79 -15.44
C THR A 125 -1.96 -12.17 -15.50
N LYS A 126 -1.73 -12.70 -16.70
CA LYS A 126 -1.07 -13.98 -16.94
C LYS A 126 0.43 -13.86 -17.20
N ASN A 127 0.93 -12.63 -17.20
CA ASN A 127 2.32 -12.33 -17.57
C ASN A 127 2.65 -12.91 -18.97
N ASP A 128 1.75 -12.71 -19.94
CA ASP A 128 1.83 -13.28 -21.27
C ASP A 128 3.05 -12.72 -22.02
N PRO A 129 3.95 -13.59 -22.55
CA PRO A 129 5.18 -13.14 -23.21
C PRO A 129 4.92 -12.29 -24.47
N GLU A 130 3.86 -12.60 -25.24
CA GLU A 130 3.56 -11.86 -26.47
C GLU A 130 3.05 -10.44 -26.14
N MET A 131 2.17 -10.30 -25.14
CA MET A 131 1.75 -8.98 -24.67
C MET A 131 2.94 -8.19 -24.10
N SER A 132 3.80 -8.84 -23.33
CA SER A 132 5.02 -8.24 -22.77
C SER A 132 5.95 -7.72 -23.87
N ARG A 133 6.17 -8.51 -24.90
CA ARG A 133 6.97 -8.14 -26.07
C ARG A 133 6.34 -6.96 -26.85
N GLN A 134 5.03 -6.96 -27.00
CA GLN A 134 4.32 -5.86 -27.70
C GLN A 134 4.39 -4.56 -26.89
N LEU A 135 4.24 -4.59 -25.56
CA LEU A 135 4.45 -3.43 -24.69
C LEU A 135 5.89 -2.90 -24.81
N ALA A 136 6.87 -3.80 -24.76
CA ALA A 136 8.28 -3.43 -24.85
C ALA A 136 8.64 -2.80 -26.21
N ALA A 137 8.00 -3.23 -27.31
CA ALA A 137 8.24 -2.67 -28.63
C ALA A 137 7.84 -1.20 -28.80
N LEU A 138 7.04 -0.66 -27.88
CA LEU A 138 6.64 0.75 -27.88
C LEU A 138 7.76 1.70 -27.46
N ALA A 139 8.75 1.24 -26.68
CA ALA A 139 9.71 2.10 -25.99
C ALA A 139 11.15 1.61 -26.09
N ASP A 140 12.07 2.41 -25.60
CA ASP A 140 13.51 2.13 -25.57
C ASP A 140 13.98 1.76 -24.16
N LEU A 141 13.23 2.17 -23.12
CA LEU A 141 13.50 1.95 -21.69
C LEU A 141 12.19 1.70 -20.94
N TYR A 142 12.29 0.98 -19.83
CA TYR A 142 11.16 0.75 -18.92
C TYR A 142 11.42 1.34 -17.52
N VAL A 143 10.42 1.99 -16.98
CA VAL A 143 10.42 2.52 -15.61
C VAL A 143 9.21 1.97 -14.85
N ASP A 144 9.44 1.30 -13.73
CA ASP A 144 8.36 0.93 -12.81
C ASP A 144 8.24 1.99 -11.69
N ASP A 145 7.10 2.63 -11.62
CA ASP A 145 6.73 3.60 -10.59
C ASP A 145 5.39 3.24 -9.90
N ALA A 146 5.02 1.96 -9.97
CA ALA A 146 3.75 1.43 -9.51
C ALA A 146 3.91 0.41 -8.38
N PHE A 147 4.43 0.81 -7.24
CA PHE A 147 4.69 -0.07 -6.10
C PHE A 147 3.45 -0.87 -5.68
N GLY A 148 2.24 -0.28 -5.73
CA GLY A 148 0.99 -0.99 -5.43
C GLY A 148 0.72 -2.22 -6.30
N SER A 149 1.37 -2.33 -7.46
CA SER A 149 1.27 -3.47 -8.38
C SER A 149 2.49 -4.40 -8.33
N ALA A 150 3.57 -4.03 -7.62
CA ALA A 150 4.85 -4.74 -7.63
C ALA A 150 4.79 -6.16 -7.05
N HIS A 151 3.75 -6.48 -6.26
CA HIS A 151 3.52 -7.81 -5.71
C HIS A 151 2.96 -8.82 -6.72
N ARG A 152 2.70 -8.40 -7.97
CA ARG A 152 2.12 -9.24 -9.02
C ARG A 152 3.02 -9.31 -10.24
N ALA A 153 3.30 -10.53 -10.69
CA ALA A 153 3.97 -10.75 -11.96
C ALA A 153 2.94 -10.62 -13.11
N HIS A 154 2.82 -9.40 -13.65
CA HIS A 154 1.98 -9.08 -14.81
C HIS A 154 2.86 -8.69 -16.00
N SER A 155 2.29 -8.71 -17.23
CA SER A 155 3.01 -8.31 -18.45
C SER A 155 3.58 -6.89 -18.35
N SER A 156 2.80 -5.93 -17.80
CA SER A 156 3.21 -4.54 -17.67
C SER A 156 4.12 -4.23 -16.48
N THR A 157 4.30 -5.17 -15.53
CA THR A 157 5.16 -4.99 -14.33
C THR A 157 6.43 -5.82 -14.39
N VAL A 158 6.34 -7.07 -14.82
CA VAL A 158 7.45 -8.02 -14.85
C VAL A 158 7.84 -8.42 -16.26
N GLY A 159 6.91 -8.97 -17.04
CA GLY A 159 7.22 -9.55 -18.35
C GLY A 159 7.90 -8.57 -19.32
N VAL A 160 7.55 -7.30 -19.26
CA VAL A 160 8.17 -6.24 -20.08
C VAL A 160 9.69 -6.13 -19.84
N THR A 161 10.18 -6.49 -18.64
CA THR A 161 11.62 -6.41 -18.30
C THR A 161 12.45 -7.52 -18.94
N ASP A 162 11.82 -8.56 -19.49
CA ASP A 162 12.51 -9.55 -20.29
C ASP A 162 13.01 -8.98 -21.64
N TYR A 163 12.44 -7.85 -22.07
CA TYR A 163 12.68 -7.23 -23.38
C TYR A 163 13.27 -5.82 -23.28
N LEU A 164 13.05 -5.11 -22.17
CA LEU A 164 13.56 -3.75 -21.93
C LEU A 164 14.34 -3.67 -20.60
N PRO A 165 15.45 -2.91 -20.56
CA PRO A 165 16.09 -2.62 -19.29
C PRO A 165 15.13 -1.81 -18.40
N GLY A 166 14.84 -2.33 -17.21
CA GLY A 166 13.89 -1.74 -16.26
C GLY A 166 14.59 -1.13 -15.05
N VAL A 167 14.16 0.08 -14.65
CA VAL A 167 14.64 0.77 -13.46
C VAL A 167 13.47 1.31 -12.62
N ALA A 168 13.74 1.68 -11.37
CA ALA A 168 12.75 2.25 -10.47
C ALA A 168 12.50 3.74 -10.74
N GLY A 169 11.24 4.17 -10.72
CA GLY A 169 10.86 5.57 -10.59
C GLY A 169 11.02 6.08 -9.14
N PHE A 170 10.78 7.36 -8.90
CA PHE A 170 10.97 7.97 -7.58
C PHE A 170 9.97 7.49 -6.52
N LEU A 171 8.74 7.13 -6.91
CA LEU A 171 7.78 6.57 -5.99
C LEU A 171 8.27 5.20 -5.53
N MET A 172 8.68 4.35 -6.47
CA MET A 172 9.26 3.04 -6.20
C MET A 172 10.55 3.16 -5.37
N GLU A 173 11.45 4.10 -5.69
CA GLU A 173 12.67 4.39 -4.92
C GLU A 173 12.36 4.69 -3.45
N LYS A 174 11.34 5.53 -3.18
CA LYS A 174 10.92 5.88 -1.82
C LYS A 174 10.38 4.67 -1.05
N GLU A 175 9.57 3.84 -1.69
CA GLU A 175 9.03 2.63 -1.05
C GLU A 175 10.16 1.65 -0.70
N ILE A 176 11.12 1.44 -1.60
CA ILE A 176 12.32 0.64 -1.35
C ILE A 176 13.12 1.22 -0.18
N GLN A 177 13.32 2.53 -0.18
CA GLN A 177 14.11 3.22 0.83
C GLN A 177 13.45 3.13 2.21
N TYR A 178 12.19 3.53 2.34
CA TYR A 178 11.56 3.64 3.64
C TYR A 178 11.08 2.29 4.17
N LEU A 179 10.30 1.56 3.38
CA LEU A 179 9.75 0.29 3.83
C LEU A 179 10.82 -0.81 3.83
N GLY A 180 11.67 -0.85 2.79
CA GLY A 180 12.76 -1.81 2.70
C GLY A 180 13.80 -1.62 3.81
N GLN A 181 14.20 -0.38 4.09
CA GLN A 181 15.15 -0.09 5.16
C GLN A 181 14.56 -0.35 6.54
N ALA A 182 13.29 0.01 6.76
CA ALA A 182 12.60 -0.26 8.02
C ALA A 182 12.56 -1.75 8.39
N ILE A 183 12.58 -2.64 7.38
CA ILE A 183 12.57 -4.10 7.58
C ILE A 183 13.99 -4.67 7.66
N ALA A 184 14.91 -4.17 6.83
CA ALA A 184 16.26 -4.76 6.70
C ALA A 184 17.24 -4.25 7.76
N ASP A 185 17.20 -2.94 8.07
CA ASP A 185 18.12 -2.28 9.01
C ASP A 185 17.41 -1.12 9.72
N PRO A 186 16.44 -1.42 10.61
CA PRO A 186 15.69 -0.39 11.33
C PRO A 186 16.54 0.34 12.35
N LYS A 187 16.32 1.65 12.50
CA LYS A 187 16.81 2.38 13.66
C LYS A 187 16.06 1.88 14.90
N ARG A 188 16.80 1.39 15.90
CA ARG A 188 16.23 0.78 17.10
C ARG A 188 15.90 1.81 18.18
N PRO A 189 14.90 1.53 19.04
CA PRO A 189 14.00 0.38 19.03
C PRO A 189 13.06 0.37 17.82
N PHE A 190 12.82 -0.82 17.25
CA PHE A 190 11.87 -1.02 16.15
C PHE A 190 10.53 -1.50 16.70
N VAL A 191 9.50 -0.69 16.50
CA VAL A 191 8.12 -0.96 16.92
C VAL A 191 7.26 -1.23 15.68
N ALA A 192 6.60 -2.37 15.66
CA ALA A 192 5.57 -2.68 14.68
C ALA A 192 4.19 -2.54 15.32
N ILE A 193 3.25 -1.91 14.60
CA ILE A 193 1.86 -1.73 15.02
C ILE A 193 1.00 -2.45 14.00
N LEU A 194 0.26 -3.45 14.46
CA LEU A 194 -0.58 -4.29 13.60
C LEU A 194 -2.02 -4.30 14.12
N GLY A 195 -2.94 -3.99 13.23
CA GLY A 195 -4.37 -4.00 13.50
C GLY A 195 -5.17 -4.52 12.32
N GLY A 196 -6.45 -4.16 12.29
CA GLY A 196 -7.39 -4.64 11.29
C GLY A 196 -8.28 -5.77 11.80
N ALA A 197 -9.13 -6.32 10.91
CA ALA A 197 -10.20 -7.22 11.31
C ALA A 197 -9.72 -8.64 11.62
N LYS A 198 -8.80 -9.20 10.80
CA LYS A 198 -8.47 -10.63 10.77
C LYS A 198 -6.99 -10.89 11.05
N ILE A 199 -6.72 -11.88 11.91
CA ILE A 199 -5.37 -12.36 12.17
C ILE A 199 -4.82 -13.16 10.97
N SER A 200 -5.70 -13.92 10.28
CA SER A 200 -5.32 -14.74 9.12
C SER A 200 -4.62 -13.94 8.01
N ASP A 201 -5.02 -12.69 7.82
CA ASP A 201 -4.42 -11.80 6.83
C ASP A 201 -3.02 -11.29 7.24
N LYS A 202 -2.58 -11.56 8.47
CA LYS A 202 -1.36 -10.98 9.06
C LYS A 202 -0.41 -11.98 9.71
N ILE A 203 -0.72 -13.28 9.67
CA ILE A 203 0.13 -14.33 10.29
C ILE A 203 1.56 -14.24 9.78
N GLY A 204 1.74 -14.17 8.46
CA GLY A 204 3.06 -14.06 7.83
C GLY A 204 3.82 -12.80 8.26
N VAL A 205 3.10 -11.66 8.32
CA VAL A 205 3.65 -10.38 8.79
C VAL A 205 4.10 -10.48 10.24
N ILE A 206 3.25 -11.01 11.13
CA ILE A 206 3.58 -11.15 12.56
C ILE A 206 4.83 -12.02 12.73
N ARG A 207 4.87 -13.19 12.10
CA ARG A 207 6.03 -14.10 12.19
C ARG A 207 7.32 -13.46 11.68
N ASN A 208 7.29 -12.80 10.53
CA ASN A 208 8.47 -12.10 10.02
C ASN A 208 8.92 -10.98 10.97
N LEU A 209 7.98 -10.18 11.49
CA LEU A 209 8.28 -9.06 12.37
C LEU A 209 8.71 -9.49 13.78
N LEU A 210 8.27 -10.66 14.28
CA LEU A 210 8.76 -11.23 15.55
C LEU A 210 10.28 -11.45 15.53
N SER A 211 10.85 -11.76 14.38
CA SER A 211 12.31 -11.90 14.23
C SER A 211 13.06 -10.57 14.12
N LYS A 212 12.39 -9.47 13.82
CA LYS A 212 12.99 -8.18 13.47
C LYS A 212 12.67 -7.05 14.45
N ALA A 213 11.43 -6.97 14.89
CA ALA A 213 10.96 -5.92 15.79
C ALA A 213 11.35 -6.17 17.25
N ASP A 214 11.55 -5.08 17.98
CA ASP A 214 11.75 -5.11 19.44
C ASP A 214 10.42 -5.20 20.18
N THR A 215 9.35 -4.65 19.58
CA THR A 215 7.98 -4.73 20.12
C THR A 215 6.97 -4.76 18.96
N ILE A 216 5.94 -5.58 19.11
CA ILE A 216 4.77 -5.63 18.23
C ILE A 216 3.53 -5.26 19.05
N LEU A 217 2.85 -4.20 18.65
CA LEU A 217 1.61 -3.72 19.25
C LEU A 217 0.44 -4.23 18.43
N ILE A 218 -0.46 -4.98 19.03
CA ILE A 218 -1.63 -5.58 18.39
C ILE A 218 -2.89 -4.80 18.77
N GLY A 219 -3.75 -4.52 17.80
CA GLY A 219 -5.07 -3.90 18.01
C GLY A 219 -6.08 -4.35 16.96
N GLY A 220 -7.21 -3.67 16.90
CA GLY A 220 -8.29 -4.00 15.98
C GLY A 220 -9.00 -5.31 16.28
N GLY A 221 -9.86 -5.76 15.38
CA GLY A 221 -10.63 -7.00 15.53
C GLY A 221 -9.77 -8.25 15.67
N MET A 222 -8.57 -8.26 15.07
CA MET A 222 -7.63 -9.38 15.21
C MET A 222 -7.21 -9.62 16.68
N ALA A 223 -7.19 -8.58 17.53
CA ALA A 223 -6.87 -8.72 18.96
C ALA A 223 -7.88 -9.64 19.68
N ASN A 224 -9.14 -9.69 19.23
CA ASN A 224 -10.17 -10.50 19.84
C ASN A 224 -9.87 -12.00 19.72
N THR A 225 -9.27 -12.41 18.60
CA THR A 225 -8.83 -13.81 18.39
C THR A 225 -7.70 -14.17 19.36
N PHE A 226 -6.75 -13.24 19.61
CA PHE A 226 -5.71 -13.43 20.63
C PHE A 226 -6.31 -13.53 22.04
N PHE A 227 -7.28 -12.68 22.40
CA PHE A 227 -7.95 -12.75 23.70
C PHE A 227 -8.67 -14.08 23.90
N LYS A 228 -9.44 -14.54 22.90
CA LYS A 228 -10.12 -15.84 22.97
C LYS A 228 -9.13 -16.99 23.07
N ALA A 229 -8.00 -16.92 22.37
CA ALA A 229 -6.93 -17.92 22.45
C ALA A 229 -6.28 -17.98 23.86
N GLN A 230 -6.30 -16.88 24.63
CA GLN A 230 -5.89 -16.81 26.02
C GLN A 230 -6.98 -17.25 27.00
N GLY A 231 -8.19 -17.59 26.52
CA GLY A 231 -9.32 -18.06 27.33
C GLY A 231 -10.24 -16.95 27.87
N TYR A 232 -10.08 -15.71 27.37
CA TYR A 232 -11.00 -14.63 27.75
C TYR A 232 -12.32 -14.76 26.98
N PRO A 233 -13.50 -14.69 27.62
CA PRO A 233 -14.76 -14.48 26.96
C PRO A 233 -14.76 -13.14 26.23
N VAL A 234 -15.11 -13.17 24.93
CA VAL A 234 -15.06 -11.98 24.07
C VAL A 234 -16.44 -11.51 23.59
N GLY A 235 -17.53 -12.06 24.17
CA GLY A 235 -18.91 -11.75 23.80
C GLY A 235 -19.17 -11.98 22.32
N ASP A 236 -19.89 -11.05 21.70
CA ASP A 236 -20.23 -11.09 20.26
C ASP A 236 -19.16 -10.44 19.37
N SER A 237 -17.92 -10.32 19.86
CA SER A 237 -16.82 -9.73 19.12
C SER A 237 -16.45 -10.59 17.90
N LEU A 238 -15.92 -9.93 16.85
CA LEU A 238 -15.37 -10.63 15.69
C LEU A 238 -14.19 -11.50 16.11
N VAL A 239 -14.24 -12.80 15.78
CA VAL A 239 -13.19 -13.79 16.07
C VAL A 239 -13.05 -14.74 14.88
N GLU A 240 -11.83 -15.19 14.63
CA GLU A 240 -11.54 -16.27 13.69
C GLU A 240 -11.24 -17.55 14.50
N ASP A 241 -12.25 -18.40 14.67
CA ASP A 241 -12.13 -19.63 15.50
C ASP A 241 -11.12 -20.63 14.93
N GLU A 242 -11.01 -20.71 13.62
CA GLU A 242 -10.01 -21.52 12.92
C GLU A 242 -8.56 -21.05 13.13
N ALA A 243 -8.37 -19.83 13.58
CA ALA A 243 -7.03 -19.25 13.80
C ALA A 243 -6.61 -19.26 15.29
N LEU A 244 -7.41 -19.83 16.21
CA LEU A 244 -7.13 -19.82 17.65
C LEU A 244 -5.82 -20.52 18.01
N GLU A 245 -5.51 -21.67 17.41
CA GLU A 245 -4.24 -22.36 17.68
C GLU A 245 -3.05 -21.56 17.16
N THR A 246 -3.16 -20.97 15.98
CA THR A 246 -2.13 -20.07 15.44
C THR A 246 -1.93 -18.84 16.35
N ALA A 247 -3.01 -18.28 16.89
CA ALA A 247 -2.91 -17.17 17.83
C ALA A 247 -2.16 -17.57 19.11
N LYS A 248 -2.37 -18.79 19.65
CA LYS A 248 -1.61 -19.30 20.79
C LYS A 248 -0.12 -19.47 20.47
N GLU A 249 0.18 -20.03 19.28
CA GLU A 249 1.56 -20.15 18.80
C GLU A 249 2.25 -18.77 18.77
N LEU A 250 1.61 -17.77 18.15
CA LEU A 250 2.14 -16.42 18.03
C LEU A 250 2.34 -15.71 19.39
N ILE A 251 1.44 -15.97 20.36
CA ILE A 251 1.62 -15.48 21.74
C ILE A 251 2.88 -16.09 22.35
N ASN A 252 3.05 -17.40 22.21
CA ASN A 252 4.21 -18.11 22.77
C ASN A 252 5.52 -17.71 22.07
N GLU A 253 5.53 -17.61 20.74
CA GLU A 253 6.67 -17.16 19.96
C GLU A 253 7.05 -15.68 20.28
N GLY A 254 6.04 -14.84 20.44
CA GLY A 254 6.21 -13.40 20.68
C GLY A 254 6.61 -13.06 22.09
N GLY A 255 6.16 -13.85 23.09
CA GLY A 255 6.45 -13.59 24.49
C GLY A 255 6.22 -12.13 24.88
N THR A 256 7.22 -11.50 25.49
CA THR A 256 7.13 -10.09 25.92
C THR A 256 7.18 -9.06 24.79
N LYS A 257 7.56 -9.48 23.58
CA LYS A 257 7.57 -8.59 22.41
C LYS A 257 6.18 -8.31 21.89
N LEU A 258 5.28 -9.30 21.94
CA LEU A 258 3.90 -9.18 21.48
C LEU A 258 3.04 -8.56 22.59
N ARG A 259 2.51 -7.37 22.36
CA ARG A 259 1.69 -6.66 23.34
C ARG A 259 0.26 -6.52 22.84
N LEU A 260 -0.65 -7.05 23.65
CA LEU A 260 -2.09 -6.97 23.45
C LEU A 260 -2.67 -5.78 24.23
N PRO A 261 -3.87 -5.29 23.87
CA PRO A 261 -4.57 -4.28 24.66
C PRO A 261 -4.86 -4.74 26.08
N VAL A 262 -4.77 -3.82 27.05
CA VAL A 262 -5.09 -4.05 28.47
C VAL A 262 -6.52 -3.64 28.81
N ASP A 263 -7.08 -2.70 28.05
CA ASP A 263 -8.46 -2.26 28.13
C ASP A 263 -9.04 -2.08 26.71
N VAL A 264 -10.35 -2.13 26.60
CA VAL A 264 -11.08 -2.09 25.34
C VAL A 264 -12.33 -1.22 25.46
N VAL A 265 -12.81 -0.70 24.33
CA VAL A 265 -14.10 -0.07 24.19
C VAL A 265 -15.07 -1.08 23.57
N ILE A 266 -16.10 -1.42 24.32
CA ILE A 266 -17.14 -2.35 23.85
C ILE A 266 -18.44 -1.63 23.54
N ALA A 267 -19.24 -2.22 22.65
CA ALA A 267 -20.53 -1.71 22.26
C ALA A 267 -21.59 -2.82 22.22
N ASP A 268 -22.85 -2.44 22.44
CA ASP A 268 -24.00 -3.35 22.36
C ASP A 268 -24.40 -3.71 20.93
N LYS A 269 -23.96 -2.87 19.94
CA LYS A 269 -24.23 -3.05 18.51
C LYS A 269 -23.06 -2.60 17.66
N PHE A 270 -23.03 -3.04 16.38
CA PHE A 270 -22.07 -2.55 15.39
C PHE A 270 -22.70 -1.36 14.62
N GLU A 271 -22.81 -0.23 15.30
CA GLU A 271 -23.40 1.00 14.78
C GLU A 271 -22.66 2.24 15.36
N ALA A 272 -22.71 3.37 14.66
CA ALA A 272 -22.06 4.59 15.11
C ALA A 272 -22.61 5.14 16.45
N GLU A 273 -23.93 4.98 16.66
CA GLU A 273 -24.68 5.47 17.84
C GLU A 273 -24.89 4.38 18.90
N ALA A 274 -24.12 3.28 18.84
CA ALA A 274 -24.21 2.19 19.80
C ALA A 274 -23.87 2.67 21.23
N GLN A 275 -24.53 2.08 22.24
CA GLN A 275 -24.11 2.28 23.63
C GLN A 275 -22.70 1.70 23.78
N SER A 276 -21.79 2.49 24.34
CA SER A 276 -20.41 2.08 24.52
C SER A 276 -19.96 2.24 25.97
N LYS A 277 -18.99 1.42 26.36
CA LYS A 277 -18.26 1.57 27.62
C LYS A 277 -16.85 1.03 27.51
N THR A 278 -15.95 1.63 28.27
CA THR A 278 -14.58 1.13 28.44
C THR A 278 -14.57 0.11 29.58
N MET A 279 -13.83 -0.98 29.36
CA MET A 279 -13.55 -1.93 30.44
C MET A 279 -12.18 -2.56 30.28
N GLN A 280 -11.61 -2.98 31.42
CA GLN A 280 -10.38 -3.77 31.44
C GLN A 280 -10.59 -5.06 30.67
N MET A 281 -9.53 -5.57 30.04
CA MET A 281 -9.60 -6.85 29.37
C MET A 281 -9.83 -7.96 30.38
N ALA A 282 -11.07 -8.41 30.44
CA ALA A 282 -11.57 -9.45 31.32
C ALA A 282 -12.67 -10.24 30.56
N ALA A 283 -13.72 -10.68 31.21
CA ALA A 283 -14.88 -11.31 30.57
C ALA A 283 -15.75 -10.23 29.92
N ILE A 284 -15.79 -10.18 28.59
CA ILE A 284 -16.73 -9.34 27.85
C ILE A 284 -18.09 -9.99 27.91
N PRO A 285 -19.15 -9.26 28.32
CA PRO A 285 -20.52 -9.83 28.45
C PRO A 285 -21.07 -10.26 27.08
N ASP A 286 -21.94 -11.28 27.11
CA ASP A 286 -22.74 -11.66 25.94
C ASP A 286 -23.58 -10.46 25.46
N GLY A 287 -23.78 -10.34 24.15
CA GLY A 287 -24.46 -9.20 23.51
C GLY A 287 -23.57 -7.97 23.35
N TRP A 288 -22.36 -7.94 23.89
CA TRP A 288 -21.39 -6.85 23.71
C TRP A 288 -20.23 -7.30 22.82
N ARG A 289 -19.67 -6.35 22.09
CA ARG A 289 -18.55 -6.58 21.17
C ARG A 289 -17.47 -5.53 21.31
N ILE A 290 -16.20 -5.94 21.17
CA ILE A 290 -15.05 -5.06 21.19
C ILE A 290 -14.98 -4.32 19.86
N LEU A 291 -14.97 -2.99 19.87
CA LEU A 291 -14.90 -2.16 18.67
C LEU A 291 -13.67 -1.23 18.64
N ASP A 292 -12.99 -0.99 19.78
CA ASP A 292 -11.75 -0.21 19.80
C ASP A 292 -10.88 -0.62 21.00
N ILE A 293 -9.62 -0.22 20.98
CA ILE A 293 -8.75 -0.27 22.15
C ILE A 293 -9.10 0.84 23.14
N GLY A 294 -8.90 0.59 24.42
CA GLY A 294 -9.22 1.56 25.48
C GLY A 294 -8.13 2.60 25.72
N PRO A 295 -8.41 3.62 26.54
CA PRO A 295 -7.49 4.73 26.81
C PRO A 295 -6.22 4.32 27.54
N GLU A 296 -6.26 3.31 28.41
CA GLU A 296 -5.05 2.78 29.07
C GLU A 296 -4.12 2.08 28.07
N THR A 297 -4.70 1.34 27.11
CA THR A 297 -3.96 0.75 26.00
C THR A 297 -3.31 1.83 25.14
N VAL A 298 -4.06 2.89 24.79
CA VAL A 298 -3.51 4.03 24.04
C VAL A 298 -2.33 4.65 24.78
N ALA A 299 -2.45 4.86 26.09
CA ALA A 299 -1.38 5.42 26.93
C ALA A 299 -0.15 4.49 26.96
N ALA A 300 -0.38 3.16 27.15
CA ALA A 300 0.69 2.17 27.16
C ALA A 300 1.42 2.08 25.81
N PHE A 301 0.68 2.05 24.70
CA PHE A 301 1.22 2.02 23.35
C PHE A 301 1.98 3.31 23.03
N SER A 302 1.43 4.47 23.40
CA SER A 302 2.08 5.77 23.21
C SER A 302 3.44 5.84 23.90
N LYS A 303 3.55 5.27 25.11
CA LYS A 303 4.84 5.19 25.83
C LYS A 303 5.88 4.36 25.10
N VAL A 304 5.47 3.26 24.45
CA VAL A 304 6.37 2.44 23.63
C VAL A 304 6.77 3.18 22.36
N ILE A 305 5.80 3.79 21.68
CA ILE A 305 6.00 4.52 20.42
C ILE A 305 6.92 5.73 20.61
N SER A 306 6.78 6.47 21.74
CA SER A 306 7.60 7.65 22.01
C SER A 306 9.10 7.36 22.12
N GLY A 307 9.46 6.14 22.52
CA GLY A 307 10.85 5.69 22.59
C GLY A 307 11.39 5.01 21.32
N ALA A 308 10.56 4.87 20.29
CA ALA A 308 10.95 4.16 19.06
C ALA A 308 11.94 4.93 18.19
N GLY A 309 12.85 4.22 17.54
CA GLY A 309 13.68 4.73 16.44
C GLY A 309 13.03 4.53 15.08
N THR A 310 12.29 3.43 14.93
CA THR A 310 11.50 3.11 13.72
C THR A 310 10.11 2.61 14.13
N VAL A 311 9.09 3.08 13.45
CA VAL A 311 7.70 2.60 13.58
C VAL A 311 7.19 2.16 12.22
N VAL A 312 6.68 0.94 12.14
CA VAL A 312 5.91 0.46 10.97
C VAL A 312 4.49 0.16 11.44
N TRP A 313 3.50 0.70 10.75
CA TRP A 313 2.10 0.53 11.13
C TRP A 313 1.25 0.04 9.96
N ASN A 314 0.48 -1.05 10.19
CA ASN A 314 -0.47 -1.61 9.24
C ASN A 314 -1.73 -2.11 9.93
N GLY A 315 -2.88 -1.51 9.63
CA GLY A 315 -4.20 -1.82 10.17
C GLY A 315 -4.63 -0.93 11.33
N PRO A 316 -5.91 -0.48 11.36
CA PRO A 316 -6.45 0.35 12.43
C PRO A 316 -6.59 -0.41 13.75
N MET A 317 -6.67 0.33 14.85
CA MET A 317 -6.79 -0.22 16.21
C MET A 317 -8.24 -0.48 16.62
N GLY A 318 -9.20 0.05 15.88
CA GLY A 318 -10.64 -0.07 16.11
C GLY A 318 -11.43 0.28 14.86
N VAL A 319 -12.76 0.36 14.99
CA VAL A 319 -13.70 0.70 13.91
C VAL A 319 -13.71 2.23 13.74
N PHE A 320 -12.63 2.76 13.16
CA PHE A 320 -12.37 4.20 13.06
C PHE A 320 -13.34 4.94 12.13
N GLU A 321 -14.16 4.22 11.39
CA GLU A 321 -15.26 4.77 10.59
C GLU A 321 -16.31 5.42 11.47
N PHE A 322 -16.53 4.88 12.68
CA PHE A 322 -17.44 5.39 13.69
C PHE A 322 -16.68 6.29 14.67
N PRO A 323 -17.06 7.58 14.83
CA PRO A 323 -16.30 8.53 15.66
C PRO A 323 -16.06 8.06 17.10
N GLU A 324 -17.00 7.35 17.72
CA GLU A 324 -16.88 6.85 19.08
C GLU A 324 -15.80 5.77 19.20
N PHE A 325 -15.59 4.96 18.16
CA PHE A 325 -14.64 3.86 18.12
C PHE A 325 -13.37 4.16 17.30
N ALA A 326 -13.13 5.46 17.01
CA ALA A 326 -11.93 5.95 16.33
C ALA A 326 -10.84 6.44 17.30
N LYS A 327 -11.16 6.59 18.57
CA LYS A 327 -10.30 7.23 19.57
C LYS A 327 -9.00 6.48 19.77
N GLY A 328 -9.05 5.14 19.77
CA GLY A 328 -7.87 4.29 19.88
C GLY A 328 -6.93 4.46 18.68
N THR A 329 -7.48 4.37 17.48
CA THR A 329 -6.72 4.55 16.23
C THR A 329 -6.11 5.96 16.14
N PHE A 330 -6.87 7.01 16.46
CA PHE A 330 -6.38 8.39 16.39
C PHE A 330 -5.38 8.70 17.51
N GLY A 331 -5.54 8.09 18.71
CA GLY A 331 -4.58 8.19 19.79
C GLY A 331 -3.22 7.59 19.40
N VAL A 332 -3.22 6.41 18.78
CA VAL A 332 -2.01 5.79 18.22
C VAL A 332 -1.41 6.64 17.10
N ALA A 333 -2.25 7.16 16.18
CA ALA A 333 -1.79 8.05 15.11
C ALA A 333 -1.10 9.30 15.66
N LYS A 334 -1.66 9.89 16.74
CA LYS A 334 -1.05 11.02 17.42
C LYS A 334 0.30 10.66 18.06
N ALA A 335 0.38 9.51 18.72
CA ALA A 335 1.64 9.06 19.32
C ALA A 335 2.74 8.86 18.27
N VAL A 336 2.40 8.27 17.11
CA VAL A 336 3.34 8.12 15.97
C VAL A 336 3.75 9.48 15.41
N ALA A 337 2.78 10.38 15.18
CA ALA A 337 3.03 11.72 14.64
C ALA A 337 3.86 12.62 15.57
N ASP A 338 3.76 12.44 16.88
CA ASP A 338 4.51 13.22 17.88
C ASP A 338 5.87 12.57 18.23
N SER A 339 6.12 11.35 17.76
CA SER A 339 7.41 10.66 17.99
C SER A 339 8.51 11.19 17.07
N SER A 340 9.77 10.97 17.43
CA SER A 340 10.94 11.23 16.58
C SER A 340 11.32 10.02 15.70
N ALA A 341 10.50 8.97 15.67
CA ALA A 341 10.75 7.76 14.93
C ALA A 341 10.64 7.99 13.41
N ILE A 342 11.40 7.22 12.65
CA ILE A 342 11.13 7.03 11.24
C ILE A 342 9.82 6.24 11.15
N SER A 343 8.73 6.90 10.75
CA SER A 343 7.40 6.31 10.72
C SER A 343 6.98 5.94 9.29
N VAL A 344 6.63 4.67 9.09
CA VAL A 344 6.13 4.13 7.82
C VAL A 344 4.74 3.55 8.06
N ILE A 345 3.75 4.05 7.32
CA ILE A 345 2.36 3.58 7.43
C ILE A 345 1.95 2.97 6.10
N GLY A 346 1.50 1.71 6.15
CA GLY A 346 1.00 0.98 5.00
C GLY A 346 -0.39 0.39 5.24
N GLY A 347 -1.06 0.03 4.15
CA GLY A 347 -2.43 -0.49 4.17
C GLY A 347 -3.49 0.60 4.03
N GLY A 348 -4.47 0.35 3.15
CA GLY A 348 -5.48 1.37 2.78
C GLY A 348 -6.25 1.94 3.96
N GLU A 349 -6.67 1.09 4.89
CA GLU A 349 -7.42 1.50 6.09
C GLU A 349 -6.58 2.35 7.04
N SER A 350 -5.32 1.98 7.30
CA SER A 350 -4.40 2.75 8.15
C SER A 350 -4.13 4.13 7.55
N VAL A 351 -3.88 4.17 6.25
CA VAL A 351 -3.64 5.42 5.51
C VAL A 351 -4.90 6.31 5.55
N SER A 352 -6.08 5.72 5.36
CA SER A 352 -7.37 6.43 5.48
C SER A 352 -7.56 7.00 6.88
N ALA A 353 -7.31 6.20 7.93
CA ALA A 353 -7.43 6.63 9.31
C ALA A 353 -6.48 7.80 9.64
N VAL A 354 -5.22 7.71 9.20
CA VAL A 354 -4.23 8.77 9.43
C VAL A 354 -4.56 10.05 8.66
N LYS A 355 -5.07 9.95 7.43
CA LYS A 355 -5.58 11.11 6.70
C LYS A 355 -6.77 11.75 7.41
N LYS A 356 -7.74 10.93 7.88
CA LYS A 356 -8.93 11.39 8.62
C LYS A 356 -8.56 12.07 9.95
N SER A 357 -7.49 11.62 10.62
CA SER A 357 -6.99 12.27 11.84
C SER A 357 -6.28 13.62 11.60
N GLY A 358 -6.01 13.99 10.34
CA GLY A 358 -5.28 15.23 9.99
C GLY A 358 -3.76 15.17 10.23
N LEU A 359 -3.21 14.00 10.56
CA LEU A 359 -1.81 13.85 10.97
C LEU A 359 -0.88 13.34 9.85
N ALA A 360 -1.41 13.12 8.64
CA ALA A 360 -0.65 12.55 7.52
C ALA A 360 0.64 13.32 7.20
N GLY A 361 0.64 14.65 7.31
CA GLY A 361 1.81 15.49 7.06
C GLY A 361 2.96 15.37 8.07
N LYS A 362 2.72 14.68 9.21
CA LYS A 362 3.75 14.42 10.23
C LYS A 362 4.38 13.02 10.13
N ILE A 363 3.88 12.18 9.23
CA ILE A 363 4.37 10.82 9.02
C ILE A 363 5.53 10.86 8.02
N THR A 364 6.62 10.16 8.33
CA THR A 364 7.81 10.15 7.46
C THR A 364 7.51 9.58 6.08
N HIS A 365 6.79 8.46 6.01
CA HIS A 365 6.37 7.84 4.75
C HIS A 365 5.00 7.16 4.87
N ILE A 366 4.11 7.52 3.95
CA ILE A 366 2.82 6.84 3.77
C ILE A 366 2.93 6.01 2.49
N SER A 367 2.95 4.69 2.65
CA SER A 367 3.06 3.79 1.52
C SER A 367 1.80 3.79 0.67
N THR A 368 2.02 3.78 -0.64
CA THR A 368 0.94 3.65 -1.63
C THR A 368 0.67 2.19 -2.00
N GLY A 369 1.45 1.26 -1.44
CA GLY A 369 1.55 -0.13 -1.88
C GLY A 369 0.38 -1.03 -1.53
N GLY A 370 -0.43 -0.73 -0.53
CA GLY A 370 -1.52 -1.62 -0.11
C GLY A 370 -1.05 -3.04 0.15
N GLY A 371 -1.45 -4.00 -0.70
CA GLY A 371 -1.04 -5.40 -0.61
C GLY A 371 0.47 -5.61 -0.79
N ALA A 372 1.12 -4.84 -1.68
CA ALA A 372 2.57 -4.92 -1.86
C ALA A 372 3.34 -4.56 -0.59
N SER A 373 2.88 -3.55 0.16
CA SER A 373 3.48 -3.19 1.45
C SER A 373 3.34 -4.33 2.47
N LEU A 374 2.19 -5.01 2.48
CA LEU A 374 1.94 -6.12 3.39
C LEU A 374 2.85 -7.31 3.07
N GLU A 375 2.92 -7.73 1.80
CA GLU A 375 3.81 -8.81 1.36
C GLU A 375 5.29 -8.50 1.63
N MET A 376 5.70 -7.24 1.47
CA MET A 376 7.06 -6.83 1.82
C MET A 376 7.31 -6.91 3.32
N LEU A 377 6.32 -6.59 4.16
CA LEU A 377 6.38 -6.78 5.62
C LEU A 377 6.41 -8.27 6.02
N GLU A 378 5.84 -9.16 5.21
CA GLU A 378 5.98 -10.61 5.35
C GLU A 378 7.38 -11.13 5.00
N GLY A 379 8.21 -10.30 4.37
CA GLY A 379 9.54 -10.68 3.88
C GLY A 379 9.51 -11.31 2.49
N ILE A 380 8.39 -11.22 1.79
CA ILE A 380 8.24 -11.72 0.41
C ILE A 380 8.98 -10.78 -0.54
N VAL A 381 9.76 -11.35 -1.45
CA VAL A 381 10.42 -10.59 -2.51
C VAL A 381 9.39 -10.28 -3.58
N LEU A 382 9.07 -9.00 -3.76
CA LEU A 382 8.09 -8.56 -4.74
C LEU A 382 8.63 -8.74 -6.17
N PRO A 383 7.91 -9.46 -7.06
CA PRO A 383 8.40 -9.72 -8.42
C PRO A 383 8.65 -8.46 -9.24
N GLY A 384 7.81 -7.41 -9.08
CA GLY A 384 8.03 -6.11 -9.75
C GLY A 384 9.25 -5.33 -9.25
N LEU A 385 9.80 -5.66 -8.06
CA LEU A 385 11.09 -5.15 -7.62
C LEU A 385 12.24 -6.04 -8.09
N ALA A 386 12.06 -7.36 -7.99
CA ALA A 386 13.10 -8.33 -8.32
C ALA A 386 13.57 -8.19 -9.78
N CYS A 387 12.65 -7.92 -10.70
CA CYS A 387 12.92 -7.82 -12.14
C CYS A 387 13.68 -6.55 -12.56
N LEU A 388 13.76 -5.52 -11.71
CA LEU A 388 14.48 -4.28 -12.01
C LEU A 388 16.00 -4.48 -11.88
N GLN A 389 16.77 -3.72 -12.67
CA GLN A 389 18.22 -3.77 -12.67
C GLN A 389 18.82 -3.37 -11.32
N ASP A 390 19.83 -4.12 -10.88
CA ASP A 390 20.65 -3.76 -9.72
C ASP A 390 21.71 -2.70 -10.09
N LYS A 391 22.13 -1.87 -9.10
CA LYS A 391 23.26 -0.93 -9.23
C LYS A 391 24.58 -1.64 -9.33
#